data_363772e6610309aaa431c2b49779899b
#
_entry.id   363772e6610309aaa431c2b49779899b
#
_cell.length_a   1.000
_cell.length_b   1.000
_cell.length_c   1.000
_cell.angle_alpha   90.00
_cell.angle_beta   90.00
_cell.angle_gamma   90.00
#
_symmetry.space_group_name_H-M   'P 1'
#
loop_
_entity.id
_entity.type
_entity.pdbx_description
1 polymer ?
#
loop_
_entity_poly.entity_id
_entity_poly.type
_entity_poly.pdbx_seq_one_letter_code
_entity_poly.pdbx_strand_id
1 'polypeptide(L)'
;GIFGTMPLILGSVLVTVIAIVIALPLGVATAVFVREVAPRWAREVLKPIIEVLAGIPSVVLGFFGMTFVAPLVREVLGAPTGLTAFSGAFILAYMALPTIISVAEDALDSVPKAYRDAGLAMGATRWQTIWRVVVPAGRSGILTAVMLGMGRAIGETMAVMMVTGNAAVLPVSLASVLQPVRTMTATIAAEMGEVARGSTHYHALFGI
;
A
#
# COMPACT_ATOMS: atom_id res chain seq x y z
N GLY A 1 -28.16 -7.13 -19.26
CA GLY A 1 -27.43 -6.61 -18.14
C GLY A 1 -26.43 -5.57 -18.59
N ILE A 2 -26.35 -4.44 -17.90
CA ILE A 2 -25.35 -3.38 -18.20
C ILE A 2 -24.13 -3.70 -17.37
N PHE A 3 -23.05 -4.17 -18.01
CA PHE A 3 -21.76 -4.42 -17.35
C PHE A 3 -20.88 -3.20 -17.50
N GLY A 4 -20.98 -2.26 -16.56
CA GLY A 4 -20.12 -1.08 -16.53
C GLY A 4 -18.84 -1.34 -15.72
N THR A 5 -17.66 -1.35 -16.35
CA THR A 5 -16.37 -1.56 -15.68
C THR A 5 -15.78 -0.28 -15.06
N MET A 6 -16.27 0.89 -15.50
CA MET A 6 -15.74 2.19 -15.05
C MET A 6 -15.73 2.39 -13.52
N PRO A 7 -16.80 2.05 -12.77
CA PRO A 7 -16.78 2.17 -11.30
C PRO A 7 -15.70 1.29 -10.67
N LEU A 8 -15.47 0.10 -11.23
CA LEU A 8 -14.48 -0.86 -10.73
C LEU A 8 -13.05 -0.37 -10.96
N ILE A 9 -12.78 0.16 -12.17
CA ILE A 9 -11.47 0.73 -12.52
C ILE A 9 -11.18 1.93 -11.62
N LEU A 10 -12.11 2.88 -11.54
CA LEU A 10 -11.94 4.08 -10.71
C LEU A 10 -11.86 3.76 -9.22
N GLY A 11 -12.62 2.78 -8.74
CA GLY A 11 -12.53 2.29 -7.36
C GLY A 11 -11.16 1.68 -7.06
N SER A 12 -10.64 0.83 -7.95
CA SER A 12 -9.30 0.24 -7.80
C SER A 12 -8.21 1.31 -7.81
N VAL A 13 -8.27 2.26 -8.76
CA VAL A 13 -7.29 3.36 -8.86
C VAL A 13 -7.35 4.24 -7.61
N LEU A 14 -8.55 4.63 -7.15
CA LEU A 14 -8.72 5.47 -5.98
C LEU A 14 -8.10 4.83 -4.73
N VAL A 15 -8.45 3.58 -4.44
CA VAL A 15 -7.93 2.87 -3.26
C VAL A 15 -6.42 2.69 -3.34
N THR A 16 -5.89 2.33 -4.51
CA THR A 16 -4.44 2.15 -4.71
C THR A 16 -3.68 3.47 -4.57
N VAL A 17 -4.16 4.54 -5.18
CA VAL A 17 -3.49 5.87 -5.10
C VAL A 17 -3.43 6.34 -3.64
N ILE A 18 -4.53 6.26 -2.89
CA ILE A 18 -4.54 6.65 -1.48
C ILE A 18 -3.58 5.76 -0.67
N ALA A 19 -3.58 4.44 -0.91
CA ALA A 19 -2.68 3.52 -0.24
C ALA A 19 -1.20 3.90 -0.46
N ILE A 20 -0.82 4.20 -1.70
CA ILE A 20 0.55 4.58 -2.04
C ILE A 20 0.91 5.96 -1.48
N VAL A 21 0.01 6.93 -1.51
CA VAL A 21 0.23 8.26 -0.90
C VAL A 21 0.53 8.14 0.60
N ILE A 22 -0.07 7.17 1.29
CA ILE A 22 0.21 6.88 2.70
C ILE A 22 1.50 6.05 2.85
N ALA A 23 1.62 4.96 2.11
CA ALA A 23 2.69 3.98 2.30
C ALA A 23 4.06 4.48 1.83
N LEU A 24 4.13 5.25 0.75
CA LEU A 24 5.40 5.70 0.18
C LEU A 24 6.19 6.60 1.13
N PRO A 25 5.66 7.72 1.64
CA PRO A 25 6.43 8.58 2.53
C PRO A 25 6.80 7.86 3.84
N LEU A 26 5.88 7.09 4.41
CA LEU A 26 6.13 6.34 5.64
C LEU A 26 7.16 5.22 5.42
N GLY A 27 7.04 4.47 4.34
CA GLY A 27 7.95 3.38 4.00
C GLY A 27 9.36 3.86 3.73
N VAL A 28 9.53 4.89 2.89
CA VAL A 28 10.84 5.47 2.58
C VAL A 28 11.46 6.13 3.80
N ALA A 29 10.69 6.90 4.58
CA ALA A 29 11.17 7.51 5.82
C ALA A 29 11.65 6.46 6.82
N THR A 30 10.88 5.37 6.97
CA THR A 30 11.26 4.25 7.85
C THR A 30 12.52 3.54 7.33
N ALA A 31 12.64 3.28 6.03
CA ALA A 31 13.85 2.69 5.43
C ALA A 31 15.10 3.56 5.68
N VAL A 32 14.99 4.87 5.46
CA VAL A 32 16.07 5.83 5.74
C VAL A 32 16.40 5.83 7.24
N PHE A 33 15.41 5.84 8.11
CA PHE A 33 15.62 5.79 9.56
C PHE A 33 16.36 4.51 9.95
N VAL A 34 15.86 3.35 9.54
CA VAL A 34 16.45 2.04 9.87
C VAL A 34 17.88 1.94 9.36
N ARG A 35 18.15 2.41 8.12
CA ARG A 35 19.47 2.27 7.51
C ARG A 35 20.49 3.30 7.99
N GLU A 36 20.11 4.58 8.09
CA GLU A 36 21.07 5.67 8.28
C GLU A 36 21.12 6.21 9.71
N VAL A 37 20.02 6.08 10.48
CA VAL A 37 19.87 6.71 11.80
C VAL A 37 19.88 5.69 12.93
N ALA A 38 19.19 4.56 12.77
CA ALA A 38 19.00 3.59 13.84
C ALA A 38 20.32 2.96 14.31
N PRO A 39 20.51 2.80 15.63
CA PRO A 39 21.65 2.06 16.18
C PRO A 39 21.57 0.57 15.78
N ARG A 40 22.70 -0.13 15.82
CA ARG A 40 22.78 -1.54 15.38
C ARG A 40 21.75 -2.44 16.03
N TRP A 41 21.59 -2.35 17.34
CA TRP A 41 20.61 -3.17 18.08
C TRP A 41 19.17 -2.92 17.61
N ALA A 42 18.81 -1.66 17.33
CA ALA A 42 17.46 -1.33 16.83
C ALA A 42 17.22 -1.90 15.43
N ARG A 43 18.23 -1.88 14.54
CA ARG A 43 18.15 -2.47 13.21
C ARG A 43 17.98 -3.99 13.28
N GLU A 44 18.73 -4.67 14.15
CA GLU A 44 18.65 -6.12 14.35
C GLU A 44 17.27 -6.56 14.87
N VAL A 45 16.55 -5.70 15.57
CA VAL A 45 15.18 -5.96 16.05
C VAL A 45 14.13 -5.54 15.02
N LEU A 46 14.27 -4.37 14.41
CA LEU A 46 13.26 -3.83 13.48
C LEU A 46 13.17 -4.65 12.19
N LYS A 47 14.29 -5.13 11.65
CA LYS A 47 14.29 -5.88 10.39
C LYS A 47 13.46 -7.18 10.47
N PRO A 48 13.65 -8.07 11.45
CA PRO A 48 12.79 -9.24 11.64
C PRO A 48 11.31 -8.88 11.89
N ILE A 49 11.04 -7.80 12.63
CA ILE A 49 9.65 -7.35 12.87
C ILE A 49 8.98 -6.98 11.54
N ILE A 50 9.66 -6.22 10.69
CA ILE A 50 9.14 -5.82 9.38
C ILE A 50 8.89 -7.06 8.50
N GLU A 51 9.80 -8.04 8.52
CA GLU A 51 9.66 -9.29 7.78
C GLU A 51 8.48 -10.14 8.29
N VAL A 52 8.28 -10.23 9.59
CA VAL A 52 7.11 -10.91 10.19
C VAL A 52 5.81 -10.22 9.80
N LEU A 53 5.77 -8.88 9.81
CA LEU A 53 4.60 -8.12 9.36
C LEU A 53 4.26 -8.38 7.88
N ALA A 54 5.27 -8.60 7.03
CA ALA A 54 5.07 -8.97 5.63
C ALA A 54 4.42 -10.36 5.46
N GLY A 55 4.60 -11.26 6.44
CA GLY A 55 4.07 -12.61 6.44
C GLY A 55 2.63 -12.74 6.95
N ILE A 56 2.02 -11.69 7.47
CA ILE A 56 0.63 -11.76 7.99
C ILE A 56 -0.34 -12.03 6.82
N PRO A 57 -1.23 -13.05 6.93
CA PRO A 57 -2.22 -13.34 5.90
C PRO A 57 -3.16 -12.14 5.65
N SER A 58 -3.43 -11.83 4.39
CA SER A 58 -4.28 -10.69 4.00
C SER A 58 -5.70 -10.77 4.57
N VAL A 59 -6.25 -11.97 4.72
CA VAL A 59 -7.56 -12.19 5.33
C VAL A 59 -7.58 -11.74 6.79
N VAL A 60 -6.51 -11.98 7.54
CA VAL A 60 -6.38 -11.54 8.94
C VAL A 60 -6.37 -10.01 9.01
N LEU A 61 -5.62 -9.36 8.12
CA LEU A 61 -5.59 -7.90 8.04
C LEU A 61 -6.92 -7.32 7.56
N GLY A 62 -7.60 -8.00 6.64
CA GLY A 62 -8.96 -7.64 6.23
C GLY A 62 -9.96 -7.72 7.38
N PHE A 63 -9.91 -8.81 8.18
CA PHE A 63 -10.74 -8.96 9.38
C PHE A 63 -10.43 -7.87 10.42
N PHE A 64 -9.16 -7.60 10.68
CA PHE A 64 -8.74 -6.50 11.55
C PHE A 64 -9.25 -5.15 11.02
N GLY A 65 -9.14 -4.92 9.72
CA GLY A 65 -9.66 -3.71 9.06
C GLY A 65 -11.16 -3.54 9.27
N MET A 66 -11.92 -4.61 9.13
CA MET A 66 -13.37 -4.58 9.31
C MET A 66 -13.78 -4.37 10.77
N THR A 67 -13.06 -4.99 11.72
CA THR A 67 -13.43 -4.98 13.14
C THR A 67 -12.90 -3.77 13.92
N PHE A 68 -11.76 -3.22 13.52
CA PHE A 68 -11.12 -2.12 14.24
C PHE A 68 -11.02 -0.84 13.40
N VAL A 69 -10.53 -0.94 12.14
CA VAL A 69 -10.30 0.26 11.33
C VAL A 69 -11.61 0.87 10.85
N ALA A 70 -12.55 0.06 10.39
CA ALA A 70 -13.82 0.57 9.89
C ALA A 70 -14.66 1.29 10.97
N PRO A 71 -14.86 0.75 12.20
CA PRO A 71 -15.48 1.49 13.29
C PRO A 71 -14.75 2.80 13.63
N LEU A 72 -13.42 2.78 13.69
CA LEU A 72 -12.62 3.97 13.96
C LEU A 72 -12.82 5.06 12.88
N VAL A 73 -12.80 4.68 11.61
CA VAL A 73 -13.07 5.61 10.49
C VAL A 73 -14.48 6.18 10.57
N ARG A 74 -15.46 5.36 10.94
CA ARG A 74 -16.83 5.82 11.15
C ARG A 74 -16.93 6.87 12.25
N GLU A 75 -16.30 6.62 13.41
CA GLU A 75 -16.38 7.50 14.58
C GLU A 75 -15.57 8.79 14.39
N VAL A 76 -14.35 8.70 13.86
CA VAL A 76 -13.42 9.82 13.75
C VAL A 76 -13.70 10.70 12.53
N LEU A 77 -14.00 10.08 11.39
CA LEU A 77 -14.21 10.78 10.13
C LEU A 77 -15.69 10.98 9.76
N GLY A 78 -16.62 10.50 10.60
CA GLY A 78 -18.06 10.63 10.36
C GLY A 78 -18.55 9.87 9.13
N ALA A 79 -17.86 8.80 8.72
CA ALA A 79 -18.23 8.03 7.55
C ALA A 79 -19.54 7.22 7.81
N PRO A 80 -20.42 7.08 6.80
CA PRO A 80 -21.73 6.43 7.02
C PRO A 80 -21.66 4.99 7.52
N THR A 81 -20.71 4.19 7.00
CA THR A 81 -20.57 2.76 7.32
C THR A 81 -19.22 2.36 7.89
N GLY A 82 -18.20 3.22 7.77
CA GLY A 82 -16.80 2.87 8.07
C GLY A 82 -16.14 1.93 7.04
N LEU A 83 -16.91 1.12 6.31
CA LEU A 83 -16.43 0.31 5.18
C LEU A 83 -16.33 1.21 3.94
N THR A 84 -15.15 1.77 3.72
CA THR A 84 -14.93 2.87 2.76
C THR A 84 -13.66 2.65 1.94
N ALA A 85 -13.50 3.44 0.86
CA ALA A 85 -12.26 3.45 0.09
C ALA A 85 -11.05 3.79 0.97
N PHE A 86 -11.20 4.71 1.93
CA PHE A 86 -10.14 5.08 2.87
C PHE A 86 -9.72 3.91 3.78
N SER A 87 -10.69 3.20 4.35
CA SER A 87 -10.41 2.04 5.21
C SER A 87 -9.66 0.95 4.44
N GLY A 88 -10.09 0.66 3.20
CA GLY A 88 -9.39 -0.26 2.30
C GLY A 88 -7.98 0.22 1.97
N ALA A 89 -7.84 1.50 1.61
CA ALA A 89 -6.55 2.10 1.30
C ALA A 89 -5.58 2.09 2.49
N PHE A 90 -6.07 2.32 3.71
CA PHE A 90 -5.27 2.25 4.93
C PHE A 90 -4.71 0.85 5.17
N ILE A 91 -5.55 -0.19 5.03
CA ILE A 91 -5.10 -1.59 5.15
C ILE A 91 -4.11 -1.94 4.04
N LEU A 92 -4.37 -1.53 2.80
CA LEU A 92 -3.42 -1.72 1.69
C LEU A 92 -2.08 -1.02 1.94
N ALA A 93 -2.12 0.21 2.45
CA ALA A 93 -0.91 0.95 2.80
C ALA A 93 -0.09 0.17 3.83
N TYR A 94 -0.75 -0.31 4.90
CA TYR A 94 -0.11 -1.13 5.92
C TYR A 94 0.55 -2.39 5.33
N MET A 95 -0.12 -3.07 4.39
CA MET A 95 0.41 -4.27 3.74
C MET A 95 1.56 -3.98 2.76
N ALA A 96 1.57 -2.81 2.13
CA ALA A 96 2.64 -2.40 1.23
C ALA A 96 3.90 -1.92 1.98
N LEU A 97 3.74 -1.38 3.20
CA LEU A 97 4.84 -0.82 4.00
C LEU A 97 6.03 -1.78 4.16
N PRO A 98 5.87 -3.04 4.61
CA PRO A 98 7.01 -3.92 4.80
C PRO A 98 7.83 -4.13 3.52
N THR A 99 7.16 -4.28 2.37
CA THR A 99 7.82 -4.45 1.07
C THR A 99 8.59 -3.19 0.68
N ILE A 100 7.98 -2.01 0.82
CA ILE A 100 8.63 -0.73 0.51
C ILE A 100 9.85 -0.52 1.43
N ILE A 101 9.70 -0.76 2.74
CA ILE A 101 10.77 -0.57 3.73
C ILE A 101 11.95 -1.50 3.43
N SER A 102 11.70 -2.80 3.26
CA SER A 102 12.76 -3.79 3.05
C SER A 102 13.56 -3.51 1.79
N VAL A 103 12.88 -3.31 0.66
CA VAL A 103 13.56 -3.07 -0.62
C VAL A 103 14.25 -1.69 -0.67
N ALA A 104 13.65 -0.66 -0.05
CA ALA A 104 14.28 0.65 0.03
C ALA A 104 15.49 0.65 0.99
N GLU A 105 15.44 -0.11 2.09
CA GLU A 105 16.56 -0.29 3.01
C GLU A 105 17.73 -0.97 2.31
N ASP A 106 17.48 -2.06 1.57
CA ASP A 106 18.48 -2.76 0.78
C ASP A 106 19.11 -1.87 -0.31
N ALA A 107 18.29 -1.03 -0.95
CA ALA A 107 18.76 -0.04 -1.93
C ALA A 107 19.68 1.00 -1.31
N LEU A 108 19.34 1.50 -0.13
CA LEU A 108 20.21 2.44 0.61
C LEU A 108 21.48 1.76 1.13
N ASP A 109 21.40 0.47 1.47
CA ASP A 109 22.58 -0.32 1.88
C ASP A 109 23.58 -0.49 0.74
N SER A 110 23.11 -0.66 -0.48
CA SER A 110 23.93 -0.81 -1.67
C SER A 110 24.74 0.44 -2.04
N VAL A 111 24.41 1.63 -1.50
CA VAL A 111 25.17 2.86 -1.73
C VAL A 111 26.55 2.76 -1.08
N PRO A 112 27.66 2.89 -1.84
CA PRO A 112 29.00 2.74 -1.31
C PRO A 112 29.30 3.72 -0.16
N LYS A 113 30.03 3.26 0.86
CA LYS A 113 30.46 4.10 1.99
C LYS A 113 31.23 5.34 1.55
N ALA A 114 32.00 5.24 0.46
CA ALA A 114 32.78 6.36 -0.10
C ALA A 114 31.92 7.60 -0.39
N TYR A 115 30.65 7.43 -0.78
CA TYR A 115 29.72 8.56 -0.98
C TYR A 115 29.39 9.27 0.33
N ARG A 116 29.20 8.51 1.42
CA ARG A 116 28.95 9.08 2.75
C ARG A 116 30.19 9.81 3.28
N ASP A 117 31.35 9.18 3.15
CA ASP A 117 32.63 9.73 3.60
C ASP A 117 32.98 11.00 2.82
N ALA A 118 32.77 11.03 1.51
CA ALA A 118 32.98 12.22 0.67
C ALA A 118 32.04 13.37 1.09
N GLY A 119 30.77 13.10 1.36
CA GLY A 119 29.84 14.11 1.85
C GLY A 119 30.31 14.76 3.16
N LEU A 120 30.73 13.93 4.10
CA LEU A 120 31.26 14.40 5.40
C LEU A 120 32.57 15.16 5.25
N ALA A 121 33.50 14.71 4.38
CA ALA A 121 34.75 15.36 4.09
C ALA A 121 34.58 16.77 3.47
N MET A 122 33.47 16.98 2.73
CA MET A 122 33.09 18.29 2.20
C MET A 122 32.45 19.22 3.24
N GLY A 123 32.41 18.81 4.52
CA GLY A 123 31.83 19.60 5.61
C GLY A 123 30.31 19.50 5.75
N ALA A 124 29.65 18.57 5.04
CA ALA A 124 28.21 18.34 5.20
C ALA A 124 27.90 17.65 6.54
N THR A 125 26.78 18.01 7.17
CA THR A 125 26.28 17.29 8.33
C THR A 125 25.79 15.90 7.92
N ARG A 126 25.65 14.98 8.89
CA ARG A 126 25.06 13.63 8.63
C ARG A 126 23.71 13.72 7.92
N TRP A 127 22.83 14.62 8.36
CA TRP A 127 21.52 14.83 7.77
C TRP A 127 21.58 15.34 6.33
N GLN A 128 22.48 16.29 6.07
CA GLN A 128 22.71 16.78 4.71
C GLN A 128 23.28 15.68 3.80
N THR A 129 24.19 14.85 4.30
CA THR A 129 24.75 13.71 3.55
C THR A 129 23.66 12.70 3.19
N ILE A 130 22.76 12.36 4.14
CA ILE A 130 21.64 11.44 3.88
C ILE A 130 20.76 11.97 2.74
N TRP A 131 20.25 13.20 2.87
CA TRP A 131 19.25 13.73 1.92
C TRP A 131 19.82 14.23 0.60
N ARG A 132 21.06 14.70 0.57
CA ARG A 132 21.67 15.26 -0.64
C ARG A 132 22.61 14.30 -1.38
N VAL A 133 23.04 13.23 -0.74
CA VAL A 133 23.98 12.27 -1.33
C VAL A 133 23.39 10.86 -1.34
N VAL A 134 23.05 10.29 -0.18
CA VAL A 134 22.67 8.88 -0.06
C VAL A 134 21.32 8.59 -0.70
N VAL A 135 20.28 9.35 -0.36
CA VAL A 135 18.94 9.16 -0.91
C VAL A 135 18.92 9.37 -2.44
N PRO A 136 19.50 10.43 -2.99
CA PRO A 136 19.62 10.56 -4.44
C PRO A 136 20.45 9.48 -5.12
N ALA A 137 21.51 8.98 -4.49
CA ALA A 137 22.31 7.88 -5.02
C ALA A 137 21.53 6.55 -5.06
N GLY A 138 20.68 6.30 -4.04
CA GLY A 138 19.81 5.12 -3.95
C GLY A 138 18.48 5.24 -4.69
N ARG A 139 18.21 6.33 -5.41
CA ARG A 139 16.88 6.64 -5.99
C ARG A 139 16.31 5.54 -6.88
N SER A 140 17.13 4.87 -7.68
CA SER A 140 16.67 3.80 -8.58
C SER A 140 16.11 2.62 -7.79
N GLY A 141 16.78 2.22 -6.70
CA GLY A 141 16.30 1.16 -5.83
C GLY A 141 15.07 1.58 -5.00
N ILE A 142 15.00 2.85 -4.57
CA ILE A 142 13.80 3.39 -3.91
C ILE A 142 12.61 3.37 -4.87
N LEU A 143 12.79 3.74 -6.13
CA LEU A 143 11.74 3.62 -7.15
C LEU A 143 11.30 2.17 -7.35
N THR A 144 12.24 1.22 -7.38
CA THR A 144 11.93 -0.21 -7.43
C THR A 144 11.11 -0.65 -6.23
N ALA A 145 11.46 -0.20 -5.02
CA ALA A 145 10.69 -0.48 -3.81
C ALA A 145 9.24 0.02 -3.90
N VAL A 146 9.05 1.24 -4.43
CA VAL A 146 7.72 1.82 -4.68
C VAL A 146 6.94 0.99 -5.69
N MET A 147 7.56 0.62 -6.82
CA MET A 147 6.91 -0.20 -7.86
C MET A 147 6.47 -1.57 -7.33
N LEU A 148 7.30 -2.23 -6.51
CA LEU A 148 6.95 -3.50 -5.87
C LEU A 148 5.82 -3.33 -4.86
N GLY A 149 5.84 -2.28 -4.05
CA GLY A 149 4.76 -1.95 -3.12
C GLY A 149 3.43 -1.66 -3.84
N MET A 150 3.48 -0.94 -4.97
CA MET A 150 2.32 -0.71 -5.84
C MET A 150 1.77 -2.02 -6.41
N GLY A 151 2.64 -2.88 -6.94
CA GLY A 151 2.25 -4.18 -7.48
C GLY A 151 1.52 -5.03 -6.44
N ARG A 152 2.01 -5.03 -5.20
CA ARG A 152 1.35 -5.70 -4.07
C ARG A 152 -0.02 -5.10 -3.76
N ALA A 153 -0.12 -3.77 -3.72
CA ALA A 153 -1.38 -3.08 -3.44
C ALA A 153 -2.44 -3.31 -4.53
N ILE A 154 -2.06 -3.28 -5.81
CA ILE A 154 -2.97 -3.51 -6.93
C ILE A 154 -3.49 -4.96 -6.95
N GLY A 155 -2.63 -5.92 -6.61
CA GLY A 155 -2.96 -7.35 -6.61
C GLY A 155 -3.77 -7.82 -5.40
N GLU A 156 -3.95 -6.97 -4.38
CA GLU A 156 -4.63 -7.38 -3.17
C GLU A 156 -6.15 -7.51 -3.39
N THR A 157 -6.68 -8.63 -2.95
CA THR A 157 -8.08 -9.00 -3.21
C THR A 157 -8.88 -9.13 -1.93
N MET A 158 -8.44 -10.01 -1.01
CA MET A 158 -9.24 -10.43 0.15
C MET A 158 -9.40 -9.32 1.18
N ALA A 159 -8.32 -8.64 1.54
CA ALA A 159 -8.39 -7.54 2.49
C ALA A 159 -9.27 -6.40 1.98
N VAL A 160 -9.13 -6.05 0.69
CA VAL A 160 -9.92 -5.00 0.05
C VAL A 160 -11.40 -5.37 0.02
N MET A 161 -11.74 -6.59 -0.41
CA MET A 161 -13.11 -7.08 -0.46
C MET A 161 -13.82 -6.98 0.90
N MET A 162 -13.10 -7.21 2.00
CA MET A 162 -13.68 -7.17 3.36
C MET A 162 -13.89 -5.74 3.86
N VAL A 163 -13.11 -4.75 3.42
CA VAL A 163 -13.01 -3.45 4.09
C VAL A 163 -13.55 -2.28 3.26
N THR A 164 -13.70 -2.43 1.93
CA THR A 164 -14.15 -1.34 1.05
C THR A 164 -15.67 -1.19 0.91
N GLY A 165 -16.45 -2.13 1.45
CA GLY A 165 -17.91 -2.09 1.41
C GLY A 165 -18.56 -2.53 0.09
N ASN A 166 -17.76 -2.88 -0.94
CA ASN A 166 -18.17 -3.50 -2.21
C ASN A 166 -19.33 -2.83 -2.99
N ALA A 167 -19.53 -1.53 -2.88
CA ALA A 167 -20.53 -0.80 -3.66
C ALA A 167 -19.96 -0.34 -5.01
N ALA A 168 -20.63 -0.71 -6.10
CA ALA A 168 -20.27 -0.30 -7.46
C ALA A 168 -20.75 1.13 -7.75
N VAL A 169 -20.21 2.11 -7.03
CA VAL A 169 -20.53 3.54 -7.16
C VAL A 169 -19.35 4.25 -7.84
N LEU A 170 -19.67 5.20 -8.74
CA LEU A 170 -18.63 6.02 -9.37
C LEU A 170 -18.04 7.00 -8.35
N PRO A 171 -16.74 6.97 -8.09
CA PRO A 171 -16.07 7.95 -7.23
C PRO A 171 -15.87 9.26 -8.01
N VAL A 172 -16.84 10.16 -7.94
CA VAL A 172 -16.84 11.43 -8.71
C VAL A 172 -16.35 12.64 -7.91
N SER A 173 -16.10 12.49 -6.61
CA SER A 173 -15.69 13.59 -5.74
C SER A 173 -14.71 13.13 -4.65
N LEU A 174 -14.03 14.09 -4.00
CA LEU A 174 -13.16 13.79 -2.85
C LEU A 174 -13.94 13.15 -1.68
N ALA A 175 -15.24 13.43 -1.55
CA ALA A 175 -16.09 12.78 -0.57
C ALA A 175 -16.23 11.26 -0.82
N SER A 176 -15.99 10.79 -2.04
CA SER A 176 -16.01 9.37 -2.39
C SER A 176 -14.93 8.55 -1.68
N VAL A 177 -13.91 9.19 -1.12
CA VAL A 177 -12.89 8.54 -0.27
C VAL A 177 -13.52 7.92 0.99
N LEU A 178 -14.58 8.54 1.53
CA LEU A 178 -15.32 8.05 2.68
C LEU A 178 -16.59 7.27 2.30
N GLN A 179 -16.73 6.91 1.03
CA GLN A 179 -17.82 6.08 0.53
C GLN A 179 -17.36 4.65 0.26
N PRO A 180 -18.27 3.67 0.31
CA PRO A 180 -17.98 2.32 -0.15
C PRO A 180 -17.64 2.31 -1.63
N VAL A 181 -16.63 1.51 -2.00
CA VAL A 181 -16.21 1.31 -3.40
C VAL A 181 -16.01 -0.17 -3.68
N ARG A 182 -16.06 -0.53 -4.96
CA ARG A 182 -15.81 -1.88 -5.42
C ARG A 182 -14.57 -1.89 -6.32
N THR A 183 -13.66 -2.83 -6.11
CA THR A 183 -12.46 -2.98 -6.93
C THR A 183 -12.62 -4.11 -7.94
N MET A 184 -11.80 -4.11 -8.99
CA MET A 184 -11.79 -5.16 -10.02
C MET A 184 -11.47 -6.53 -9.43
N THR A 185 -10.40 -6.63 -8.63
CA THR A 185 -9.97 -7.88 -7.99
C THR A 185 -11.04 -8.43 -7.03
N ALA A 186 -11.69 -7.58 -6.23
CA ALA A 186 -12.77 -7.97 -5.33
C ALA A 186 -14.01 -8.47 -6.10
N THR A 187 -14.31 -7.86 -7.25
CA THR A 187 -15.42 -8.28 -8.11
C THR A 187 -15.19 -9.69 -8.67
N ILE A 188 -14.00 -9.92 -9.23
CA ILE A 188 -13.63 -11.24 -9.77
C ILE A 188 -13.71 -12.30 -8.67
N ALA A 189 -13.14 -12.04 -7.48
CA ALA A 189 -13.13 -12.99 -6.38
C ALA A 189 -14.52 -13.29 -5.83
N ALA A 190 -15.39 -12.27 -5.75
CA ALA A 190 -16.74 -12.44 -5.23
C ALA A 190 -17.69 -13.18 -6.20
N GLU A 191 -17.55 -12.93 -7.51
CA GLU A 191 -18.56 -13.37 -8.48
C GLU A 191 -18.13 -14.60 -9.31
N MET A 192 -16.83 -14.81 -9.53
CA MET A 192 -16.33 -15.88 -10.43
C MET A 192 -16.76 -17.27 -9.99
N GLY A 193 -16.92 -17.52 -8.68
CA GLY A 193 -17.35 -18.81 -8.13
C GLY A 193 -18.86 -19.06 -8.23
N GLU A 194 -19.67 -18.01 -8.38
CA GLU A 194 -21.14 -18.09 -8.35
C GLU A 194 -21.78 -18.05 -9.73
N VAL A 195 -21.02 -17.63 -10.75
CA VAL A 195 -21.53 -17.44 -12.10
C VAL A 195 -21.38 -18.73 -12.92
N ALA A 196 -22.45 -19.10 -13.66
CA ALA A 196 -22.44 -20.28 -14.53
C ALA A 196 -21.37 -20.15 -15.62
N ARG A 197 -20.53 -21.18 -15.77
CA ARG A 197 -19.49 -21.25 -16.80
C ARG A 197 -20.08 -21.07 -18.20
N GLY A 198 -19.47 -20.22 -19.01
CA GLY A 198 -19.92 -19.94 -20.38
C GLY A 198 -21.07 -18.94 -20.48
N SER A 199 -21.54 -18.36 -19.37
CA SER A 199 -22.52 -17.27 -19.39
C SER A 199 -21.90 -15.95 -19.85
N THR A 200 -22.72 -15.01 -20.33
CA THR A 200 -22.26 -13.66 -20.69
C THR A 200 -21.56 -12.98 -19.51
N HIS A 201 -22.07 -13.20 -18.29
CA HIS A 201 -21.46 -12.65 -17.08
C HIS A 201 -20.09 -13.27 -16.80
N TYR A 202 -19.96 -14.60 -16.97
CA TYR A 202 -18.65 -15.29 -16.84
C TYR A 202 -17.60 -14.70 -17.80
N HIS A 203 -17.98 -14.49 -19.08
CA HIS A 203 -17.08 -13.86 -20.05
C HIS A 203 -16.77 -12.40 -19.72
N ALA A 204 -17.72 -11.64 -19.16
CA ALA A 204 -17.50 -10.27 -18.74
C ALA A 204 -16.48 -10.17 -17.57
N LEU A 205 -16.46 -11.14 -16.65
CA LEU A 205 -15.47 -11.18 -15.56
C LEU A 205 -14.03 -11.42 -16.07
N PHE A 206 -13.85 -12.10 -17.21
CA PHE A 206 -12.55 -12.20 -17.86
C PHE A 206 -12.13 -10.92 -18.60
N GLY A 207 -13.06 -10.03 -18.86
CA GLY A 207 -12.80 -8.73 -19.50
C GLY A 207 -12.44 -7.62 -18.51
N ILE A 208 -12.53 -7.91 -17.18
CA ILE A 208 -12.14 -7.03 -16.08
C ILE A 208 -10.68 -7.26 -15.73
#